data_4dc63113efd800d8fc1dda5e45ab6dd9
#
_entry.id   4dc63113efd800d8fc1dda5e45ab6dd9
#
_cell.length_a   1.000
_cell.length_b   1.000
_cell.length_c   1.000
_cell.angle_alpha   90.00
_cell.angle_beta   90.00
_cell.angle_gamma   90.00
#
_symmetry.space_group_name_H-M   'P 1'
#
loop_
_entity.id
_entity.type
_entity.pdbx_description
1 polymer ?
#
loop_
_entity_poly.entity_id
_entity_poly.type
_entity_poly.pdbx_seq_one_letter_code
_entity_poly.pdbx_strand_id
1 'polypeptide(L)'
;MNVPVGKTGAATDDGSGDFFDRARARLRFDIPAGLTDAGIAPSTGDQGRDFMLQEIARDEPMRAAAVLIPVVAREEPTVLLTRRAAHLSDHANEIAFPGGKIDTADASPVDAALREAWEEVGLPQDFVEPIGYLDVYGTSVGFRILPTVARVRPGFDLRLNADEVEETFEVPLSFLMNPD
;
A
#
# COMPACT_ATOMS: atom_id res chain seq x y z
N MET A 1 -22.10 30.09 47.35
CA MET A 1 -22.45 29.05 46.39
C MET A 1 -21.54 29.15 45.20
N ASN A 2 -20.57 28.29 45.15
CA ASN A 2 -19.52 28.30 44.11
C ASN A 2 -19.90 27.18 43.09
N VAL A 3 -20.12 27.58 41.83
CA VAL A 3 -20.37 26.68 40.72
C VAL A 3 -19.01 26.33 40.12
N PRO A 4 -18.61 25.05 39.98
CA PRO A 4 -17.38 24.70 39.31
C PRO A 4 -17.57 24.79 37.79
N VAL A 5 -16.70 25.56 37.16
CA VAL A 5 -16.54 25.64 35.69
C VAL A 5 -15.98 24.30 35.22
N GLY A 6 -16.78 23.61 34.39
CA GLY A 6 -16.36 22.38 33.71
C GLY A 6 -15.19 22.68 32.77
N LYS A 7 -14.08 21.98 32.97
CA LYS A 7 -13.00 21.89 31.98
C LYS A 7 -13.49 21.06 30.81
N THR A 8 -13.77 21.73 29.69
CA THR A 8 -13.88 21.11 28.38
C THR A 8 -12.49 20.55 28.04
N GLY A 9 -12.37 19.22 28.04
CA GLY A 9 -11.17 18.56 27.55
C GLY A 9 -11.02 18.90 26.07
N ALA A 10 -9.96 19.64 25.75
CA ALA A 10 -9.51 19.77 24.36
C ALA A 10 -9.16 18.37 23.86
N ALA A 11 -9.88 17.89 22.83
CA ALA A 11 -9.43 16.76 22.04
C ALA A 11 -8.07 17.15 21.46
N THR A 12 -7.03 16.44 21.85
CA THR A 12 -5.73 16.58 21.22
C THR A 12 -5.92 16.10 19.78
N ASP A 13 -5.82 17.05 18.84
CA ASP A 13 -5.67 16.77 17.42
C ASP A 13 -4.32 16.05 17.28
N ASP A 14 -4.36 14.72 17.17
CA ASP A 14 -3.19 13.84 17.12
C ASP A 14 -2.52 13.81 15.73
N GLY A 15 -2.91 14.71 14.83
CA GLY A 15 -2.37 14.79 13.46
C GLY A 15 -2.73 13.59 12.57
N SER A 16 -3.19 12.47 13.13
CA SER A 16 -3.58 11.28 12.38
C SER A 16 -4.88 11.49 11.61
N GLY A 17 -5.84 12.20 12.21
CA GLY A 17 -7.09 12.58 11.56
C GLY A 17 -6.83 13.39 10.29
N ASP A 18 -5.90 14.33 10.34
CA ASP A 18 -5.57 15.19 9.20
C ASP A 18 -5.00 14.39 7.99
N PHE A 19 -4.14 13.38 8.21
CA PHE A 19 -3.63 12.55 7.10
C PHE A 19 -4.75 11.78 6.40
N PHE A 20 -5.58 11.05 7.15
CA PHE A 20 -6.63 10.21 6.57
C PHE A 20 -7.72 11.06 5.89
N ASP A 21 -8.06 12.20 6.45
CA ASP A 21 -9.05 13.11 5.86
C ASP A 21 -8.52 13.72 4.57
N ARG A 22 -7.26 14.14 4.53
CA ARG A 22 -6.60 14.59 3.29
C ARG A 22 -6.50 13.49 2.25
N ALA A 23 -6.17 12.25 2.66
CA ALA A 23 -6.11 11.11 1.76
C ALA A 23 -7.48 10.83 1.14
N ARG A 24 -8.55 10.75 1.93
CA ARG A 24 -9.93 10.56 1.43
C ARG A 24 -10.40 11.70 0.51
N ALA A 25 -9.96 12.92 0.76
CA ALA A 25 -10.32 14.05 -0.08
C ALA A 25 -9.65 14.00 -1.47
N ARG A 26 -8.52 13.34 -1.63
CA ARG A 26 -7.67 13.36 -2.83
C ARG A 26 -7.67 12.05 -3.61
N LEU A 27 -7.68 10.91 -2.92
CA LEU A 27 -7.62 9.60 -3.56
C LEU A 27 -8.99 9.16 -4.07
N ARG A 28 -8.99 8.33 -5.09
CA ARG A 28 -10.20 7.78 -5.73
C ARG A 28 -9.99 6.29 -5.99
N PHE A 29 -11.08 5.60 -6.31
CA PHE A 29 -11.09 4.20 -6.72
C PHE A 29 -11.26 4.04 -8.24
N ASP A 30 -11.07 5.10 -9.00
CA ASP A 30 -11.03 5.01 -10.45
C ASP A 30 -9.76 4.27 -10.87
N ILE A 31 -9.94 3.12 -11.52
CA ILE A 31 -8.81 2.30 -11.97
C ILE A 31 -8.14 3.02 -13.15
N PRO A 32 -6.86 3.42 -13.03
CA PRO A 32 -6.16 4.11 -14.11
C PRO A 32 -6.04 3.18 -15.33
N ALA A 33 -6.37 3.71 -16.52
CA ALA A 33 -6.25 2.94 -17.77
C ALA A 33 -4.84 2.38 -17.99
N GLY A 34 -3.82 3.10 -17.55
CA GLY A 34 -2.42 2.66 -17.59
C GLY A 34 -2.10 1.39 -16.79
N LEU A 35 -3.03 0.86 -15.99
CA LEU A 35 -2.83 -0.43 -15.30
C LEU A 35 -2.82 -1.61 -16.28
N THR A 36 -3.69 -1.57 -17.30
CA THR A 36 -3.90 -2.69 -18.25
C THR A 36 -3.67 -2.30 -19.71
N ASP A 37 -3.64 -1.01 -20.03
CA ASP A 37 -3.39 -0.52 -21.39
C ASP A 37 -1.91 -0.27 -21.60
N ALA A 38 -1.26 -1.14 -22.40
CA ALA A 38 0.15 -1.03 -22.75
C ALA A 38 0.49 0.26 -23.52
N GLY A 39 -0.48 0.88 -24.20
CA GLY A 39 -0.28 2.15 -24.89
C GLY A 39 -0.13 3.37 -23.96
N ILE A 40 -0.44 3.23 -22.69
CA ILE A 40 -0.38 4.29 -21.70
C ILE A 40 0.80 4.03 -20.75
N ALA A 41 1.83 4.89 -20.78
CA ALA A 41 2.96 4.77 -19.85
C ALA A 41 2.51 5.06 -18.42
N PRO A 42 3.02 4.29 -17.42
CA PRO A 42 2.89 4.67 -16.03
C PRO A 42 3.49 6.07 -15.78
N SER A 43 2.85 6.83 -14.90
CA SER A 43 3.32 8.18 -14.54
C SER A 43 4.57 8.15 -13.65
N THR A 44 4.79 7.02 -12.95
CA THR A 44 5.90 6.78 -12.02
C THR A 44 6.51 5.41 -12.28
N GLY A 45 7.77 5.19 -11.88
CA GLY A 45 8.43 3.90 -12.05
C GLY A 45 9.95 3.97 -12.07
N ASP A 46 10.58 2.79 -12.10
CA ASP A 46 12.04 2.61 -12.01
C ASP A 46 12.80 3.25 -13.20
N GLN A 47 12.17 3.38 -14.36
CA GLN A 47 12.84 3.63 -15.64
C GLN A 47 12.47 4.97 -16.31
N GLY A 48 11.62 5.78 -15.70
CA GLY A 48 11.26 7.08 -16.27
C GLY A 48 10.75 7.00 -17.72
N ARG A 49 11.31 7.85 -18.61
CA ARG A 49 10.91 7.91 -20.05
C ARG A 49 11.26 6.65 -20.84
N ASP A 50 12.26 5.91 -20.42
CA ASP A 50 12.72 4.71 -21.14
C ASP A 50 11.81 3.50 -20.89
N PHE A 51 10.89 3.61 -19.94
CA PHE A 51 9.94 2.56 -19.58
C PHE A 51 9.10 2.10 -20.80
N MET A 52 8.57 3.03 -21.59
CA MET A 52 7.79 2.69 -22.78
C MET A 52 8.63 1.98 -23.85
N LEU A 53 9.89 2.39 -24.05
CA LEU A 53 10.77 1.76 -25.03
C LEU A 53 11.11 0.33 -24.61
N GLN A 54 11.27 0.10 -23.31
CA GLN A 54 11.50 -1.24 -22.77
C GLN A 54 10.26 -2.12 -22.83
N GLU A 55 9.06 -1.55 -22.59
CA GLU A 55 7.80 -2.27 -22.72
C GLU A 55 7.54 -2.73 -24.17
N ILE A 56 7.81 -1.85 -25.15
CA ILE A 56 7.70 -2.18 -26.59
C ILE A 56 8.73 -3.25 -27.00
N ALA A 57 9.89 -3.27 -26.35
CA ALA A 57 10.96 -4.24 -26.63
C ALA A 57 10.74 -5.60 -25.93
N ARG A 58 9.74 -5.76 -25.06
CA ARG A 58 9.43 -7.02 -24.38
C ARG A 58 8.58 -7.92 -25.26
N ASP A 59 8.94 -9.19 -25.29
CA ASP A 59 8.12 -10.22 -25.94
C ASP A 59 6.83 -10.56 -25.16
N GLU A 60 6.77 -10.21 -23.87
CA GLU A 60 5.63 -10.44 -23.00
C GLU A 60 5.04 -9.12 -22.50
N PRO A 61 3.68 -9.02 -22.44
CA PRO A 61 3.02 -7.85 -21.90
C PRO A 61 3.32 -7.72 -20.41
N MET A 62 3.35 -6.48 -19.92
CA MET A 62 3.47 -6.22 -18.49
C MET A 62 2.26 -6.74 -17.73
N ARG A 63 2.52 -7.26 -16.54
CA ARG A 63 1.51 -7.86 -15.67
C ARG A 63 0.98 -6.83 -14.68
N ALA A 64 -0.33 -6.78 -14.53
CA ALA A 64 -0.96 -5.95 -13.51
C ALA A 64 -0.76 -6.57 -12.11
N ALA A 65 -0.44 -5.72 -11.17
CA ALA A 65 -0.29 -6.07 -9.76
C ALA A 65 -0.93 -5.01 -8.86
N ALA A 66 -1.26 -5.38 -7.64
CA ALA A 66 -1.76 -4.47 -6.63
C ALA A 66 -0.99 -4.66 -5.33
N VAL A 67 -0.68 -3.56 -4.65
CA VAL A 67 -0.06 -3.59 -3.32
C VAL A 67 -0.92 -2.79 -2.34
N LEU A 68 -0.93 -3.21 -1.09
CA LEU A 68 -1.56 -2.48 -0.01
C LEU A 68 -0.52 -1.57 0.64
N ILE A 69 -0.84 -0.29 0.82
CA ILE A 69 -0.10 0.64 1.67
C ILE A 69 -0.88 0.75 2.99
N PRO A 70 -0.58 -0.12 3.98
CA PRO A 70 -1.37 -0.22 5.20
C PRO A 70 -0.86 0.82 6.21
N VAL A 71 -1.57 1.95 6.31
CA VAL A 71 -1.30 3.00 7.29
C VAL A 71 -2.05 2.68 8.57
N VAL A 72 -1.31 2.28 9.61
CA VAL A 72 -1.88 1.94 10.92
C VAL A 72 -2.21 3.22 11.67
N ALA A 73 -3.47 3.35 12.10
CA ALA A 73 -3.99 4.52 12.80
C ALA A 73 -3.58 4.51 14.28
N ARG A 74 -2.28 4.65 14.53
CA ARG A 74 -1.71 4.89 15.86
C ARG A 74 -1.76 6.38 16.19
N GLU A 75 -1.38 6.75 17.41
CA GLU A 75 -1.24 8.17 17.82
C GLU A 75 -0.30 8.90 16.84
N GLU A 76 0.87 8.34 16.56
CA GLU A 76 1.68 8.68 15.38
C GLU A 76 1.44 7.61 14.32
N PRO A 77 0.84 7.93 13.15
CA PRO A 77 0.57 6.94 12.12
C PRO A 77 1.84 6.26 11.64
N THR A 78 1.75 4.94 11.49
CA THR A 78 2.85 4.11 10.99
C THR A 78 2.43 3.38 9.72
N VAL A 79 3.40 2.90 8.95
CA VAL A 79 3.17 2.10 7.76
C VAL A 79 3.73 0.71 8.00
N LEU A 80 2.90 -0.32 7.81
CA LEU A 80 3.30 -1.71 7.90
C LEU A 80 4.03 -2.12 6.62
N LEU A 81 5.23 -2.67 6.78
CA LEU A 81 6.08 -3.17 5.72
C LEU A 81 6.44 -4.64 5.97
N THR A 82 6.79 -5.33 4.89
CA THR A 82 7.31 -6.70 4.92
C THR A 82 8.77 -6.72 4.53
N ARG A 83 9.52 -7.71 5.03
CA ARG A 83 10.78 -8.14 4.45
C ARG A 83 10.57 -9.52 3.83
N ARG A 84 10.85 -9.61 2.54
CA ARG A 84 10.71 -10.86 1.80
C ARG A 84 11.68 -11.92 2.29
N ALA A 85 11.24 -13.18 2.26
CA ALA A 85 12.03 -14.30 2.75
C ALA A 85 13.36 -14.45 1.98
N ALA A 86 14.44 -14.74 2.71
CA ALA A 86 15.79 -14.82 2.16
C ALA A 86 16.01 -15.96 1.14
N HIS A 87 15.16 -16.99 1.16
CA HIS A 87 15.26 -18.14 0.26
C HIS A 87 14.56 -17.98 -1.08
N LEU A 88 13.85 -16.85 -1.31
CA LEU A 88 13.19 -16.59 -2.57
C LEU A 88 14.20 -16.38 -3.71
N SER A 89 13.84 -16.81 -4.92
CA SER A 89 14.68 -16.62 -6.11
C SER A 89 14.74 -15.16 -6.57
N ASP A 90 13.65 -14.42 -6.33
CA ASP A 90 13.51 -13.04 -6.78
C ASP A 90 13.22 -12.12 -5.60
N HIS A 91 13.91 -10.98 -5.56
CA HIS A 91 13.69 -9.94 -4.54
C HIS A 91 13.86 -10.41 -3.09
N ALA A 92 14.75 -11.40 -2.84
CA ALA A 92 15.05 -11.89 -1.50
C ALA A 92 15.60 -10.77 -0.59
N ASN A 93 15.12 -10.72 0.66
CA ASN A 93 15.45 -9.70 1.67
C ASN A 93 15.04 -8.27 1.33
N GLU A 94 14.31 -8.03 0.24
CA GLU A 94 13.81 -6.69 -0.06
C GLU A 94 12.66 -6.30 0.86
N ILE A 95 12.59 -5.00 1.16
CA ILE A 95 11.49 -4.40 1.90
C ILE A 95 10.42 -4.02 0.89
N ALA A 96 9.17 -4.44 1.15
CA ALA A 96 8.05 -4.23 0.26
C ALA A 96 6.75 -3.90 1.03
N PHE A 97 5.79 -3.39 0.31
CA PHE A 97 4.40 -3.44 0.73
C PHE A 97 3.83 -4.84 0.46
N PRO A 98 2.93 -5.37 1.31
CA PRO A 98 2.23 -6.59 1.00
C PRO A 98 1.42 -6.43 -0.29
N GLY A 99 1.49 -7.44 -1.18
CA GLY A 99 0.82 -7.39 -2.46
C GLY A 99 1.39 -8.32 -3.50
N GLY A 100 0.69 -8.44 -4.61
CA GLY A 100 1.08 -9.34 -5.69
C GLY A 100 0.29 -9.14 -6.98
N LYS A 101 0.23 -10.16 -7.79
CA LYS A 101 -0.50 -10.13 -9.06
C LYS A 101 -2.01 -10.01 -8.83
N ILE A 102 -2.66 -9.27 -9.73
CA ILE A 102 -4.12 -9.27 -9.80
C ILE A 102 -4.55 -10.53 -10.54
N ASP A 103 -5.29 -11.38 -9.85
CA ASP A 103 -5.84 -12.60 -10.43
C ASP A 103 -7.20 -12.35 -11.09
N THR A 104 -7.58 -13.24 -12.00
CA THR A 104 -8.89 -13.16 -12.67
C THR A 104 -10.08 -13.35 -11.73
N ALA A 105 -9.85 -13.92 -10.55
CA ALA A 105 -10.84 -14.11 -9.51
C ALA A 105 -11.03 -12.87 -8.63
N ASP A 106 -10.08 -11.93 -8.65
CA ASP A 106 -10.18 -10.68 -7.90
C ASP A 106 -11.21 -9.77 -8.57
N ALA A 107 -12.19 -9.28 -7.81
CA ALA A 107 -13.24 -8.40 -8.35
C ALA A 107 -12.70 -6.98 -8.64
N SER A 108 -11.61 -6.59 -7.96
CA SER A 108 -10.94 -5.30 -8.14
C SER A 108 -9.48 -5.36 -7.70
N PRO A 109 -8.65 -4.36 -8.06
CA PRO A 109 -7.29 -4.25 -7.53
C PRO A 109 -7.23 -4.14 -5.99
N VAL A 110 -8.26 -3.56 -5.36
CA VAL A 110 -8.37 -3.55 -3.88
C VAL A 110 -8.50 -4.95 -3.34
N ASP A 111 -9.36 -5.80 -3.96
CA ASP A 111 -9.55 -7.18 -3.50
C ASP A 111 -8.26 -7.99 -3.63
N ALA A 112 -7.51 -7.79 -4.73
CA ALA A 112 -6.18 -8.37 -4.90
C ALA A 112 -5.22 -7.95 -3.78
N ALA A 113 -5.11 -6.64 -3.50
CA ALA A 113 -4.21 -6.14 -2.46
C ALA A 113 -4.59 -6.65 -1.05
N LEU A 114 -5.89 -6.77 -0.75
CA LEU A 114 -6.39 -7.31 0.51
C LEU A 114 -6.15 -8.82 0.63
N ARG A 115 -6.36 -9.58 -0.44
CA ARG A 115 -6.10 -11.02 -0.49
C ARG A 115 -4.62 -11.30 -0.25
N GLU A 116 -3.74 -10.64 -0.98
CA GLU A 116 -2.29 -10.79 -0.84
C GLU A 116 -1.82 -10.42 0.58
N ALA A 117 -2.30 -9.31 1.14
CA ALA A 117 -1.97 -8.94 2.51
C ALA A 117 -2.46 -9.96 3.55
N TRP A 118 -3.58 -10.62 3.30
CA TRP A 118 -4.03 -11.74 4.14
C TRP A 118 -3.14 -12.98 3.95
N GLU A 119 -2.79 -13.35 2.72
CA GLU A 119 -1.99 -14.53 2.39
C GLU A 119 -0.55 -14.41 2.90
N GLU A 120 0.08 -13.23 2.72
CA GLU A 120 1.48 -12.98 3.11
C GLU A 120 1.66 -12.76 4.60
N VAL A 121 0.81 -11.94 5.23
CA VAL A 121 1.02 -11.49 6.62
C VAL A 121 -0.15 -11.77 7.56
N GLY A 122 -1.25 -12.33 7.06
CA GLY A 122 -2.43 -12.62 7.87
C GLY A 122 -3.15 -11.37 8.37
N LEU A 123 -3.02 -10.22 7.69
CA LEU A 123 -3.71 -8.99 8.09
C LEU A 123 -5.22 -9.14 7.90
N PRO A 124 -6.04 -9.13 8.99
CA PRO A 124 -7.47 -9.37 8.87
C PRO A 124 -8.15 -8.20 8.16
N GLN A 125 -8.94 -8.51 7.12
CA GLN A 125 -9.61 -7.49 6.30
C GLN A 125 -10.56 -6.60 7.10
N ASP A 126 -11.16 -7.10 8.18
CA ASP A 126 -12.02 -6.32 9.08
C ASP A 126 -11.31 -5.14 9.76
N PHE A 127 -9.97 -5.16 9.80
CA PHE A 127 -9.17 -4.05 10.32
C PHE A 127 -8.80 -3.03 9.25
N VAL A 128 -9.02 -3.33 7.98
CA VAL A 128 -8.55 -2.56 6.84
C VAL A 128 -9.68 -1.79 6.18
N GLU A 129 -9.52 -0.48 6.09
CA GLU A 129 -10.41 0.43 5.36
C GLU A 129 -9.65 1.00 4.16
N PRO A 130 -9.86 0.52 2.93
CA PRO A 130 -9.28 1.11 1.74
C PRO A 130 -9.73 2.56 1.56
N ILE A 131 -8.82 3.43 1.14
CA ILE A 131 -9.07 4.87 0.96
C ILE A 131 -9.06 5.25 -0.53
N GLY A 132 -8.20 4.62 -1.32
CA GLY A 132 -8.10 4.86 -2.76
C GLY A 132 -6.74 4.52 -3.32
N TYR A 133 -6.59 4.72 -4.62
CA TYR A 133 -5.36 4.40 -5.35
C TYR A 133 -4.40 5.58 -5.45
N LEU A 134 -3.11 5.26 -5.49
CA LEU A 134 -2.09 6.15 -6.03
C LEU A 134 -1.94 5.92 -7.55
N ASP A 135 -1.02 6.65 -8.15
CA ASP A 135 -0.67 6.46 -9.56
C ASP A 135 -0.03 5.09 -9.81
N VAL A 136 -0.24 4.56 -11.02
CA VAL A 136 0.38 3.29 -11.45
C VAL A 136 1.89 3.44 -11.46
N TYR A 137 2.57 2.50 -10.83
CA TYR A 137 4.02 2.39 -10.78
C TYR A 137 4.50 1.28 -11.74
N GLY A 138 5.38 1.63 -12.65
CA GLY A 138 5.98 0.66 -13.57
C GLY A 138 7.32 0.13 -13.08
N THR A 139 7.49 -1.19 -13.01
CA THR A 139 8.75 -1.81 -12.61
C THR A 139 9.60 -2.24 -13.82
N SER A 140 10.92 -2.21 -13.66
CA SER A 140 11.87 -2.72 -14.66
C SER A 140 11.72 -4.23 -14.92
N VAL A 141 11.10 -4.97 -14.01
CA VAL A 141 10.91 -6.44 -14.11
C VAL A 141 9.55 -6.84 -14.71
N GLY A 142 8.77 -5.89 -15.23
CA GLY A 142 7.58 -6.19 -16.03
C GLY A 142 6.27 -6.19 -15.26
N PHE A 143 6.14 -5.38 -14.22
CA PHE A 143 4.87 -5.15 -13.54
C PHE A 143 4.39 -3.71 -13.67
N ARG A 144 3.06 -3.57 -13.73
CA ARG A 144 2.33 -2.33 -13.51
C ARG A 144 1.61 -2.47 -12.18
N ILE A 145 2.12 -1.80 -11.17
CA ILE A 145 1.63 -1.91 -9.80
C ILE A 145 0.66 -0.77 -9.51
N LEU A 146 -0.53 -1.10 -9.00
CA LEU A 146 -1.49 -0.12 -8.49
C LEU A 146 -1.45 -0.11 -6.97
N PRO A 147 -0.88 0.93 -6.32
CA PRO A 147 -0.85 1.00 -4.88
C PRO A 147 -2.21 1.44 -4.32
N THR A 148 -2.70 0.70 -3.33
CA THR A 148 -3.93 1.00 -2.59
C THR A 148 -3.59 1.51 -1.20
N VAL A 149 -3.89 2.77 -0.92
CA VAL A 149 -3.76 3.32 0.43
C VAL A 149 -4.93 2.84 1.27
N ALA A 150 -4.64 2.34 2.46
CA ALA A 150 -5.66 1.90 3.40
C ALA A 150 -5.35 2.37 4.82
N ARG A 151 -6.41 2.71 5.57
CA ARG A 151 -6.36 2.90 7.01
C ARG A 151 -6.50 1.55 7.69
N VAL A 152 -5.60 1.23 8.60
CA VAL A 152 -5.64 -0.01 9.39
C VAL A 152 -5.89 0.35 10.84
N ARG A 153 -6.94 -0.24 11.44
CA ARG A 153 -7.19 -0.10 12.87
C ARG A 153 -6.13 -0.88 13.67
N PRO A 154 -5.52 -0.30 14.71
CA PRO A 154 -4.58 -1.04 15.56
C PRO A 154 -5.29 -2.15 16.34
N GLY A 155 -4.50 -3.10 16.89
CA GLY A 155 -5.02 -4.22 17.69
C GLY A 155 -5.25 -5.51 16.89
N PHE A 156 -4.69 -5.61 15.70
CA PHE A 156 -4.65 -6.84 14.89
C PHE A 156 -3.47 -7.73 15.30
N ASP A 157 -3.63 -9.02 15.07
CA ASP A 157 -2.55 -10.01 15.16
C ASP A 157 -2.18 -10.49 13.75
N LEU A 158 -0.88 -10.52 13.46
CA LEU A 158 -0.37 -10.98 12.18
C LEU A 158 0.05 -12.45 12.23
N ARG A 159 -0.09 -13.13 11.09
CA ARG A 159 0.39 -14.50 10.88
C ARG A 159 1.17 -14.55 9.57
N LEU A 160 2.48 -14.54 9.66
CA LEU A 160 3.36 -14.50 8.49
C LEU A 160 3.34 -15.85 7.76
N ASN A 161 3.25 -15.79 6.44
CA ASN A 161 3.58 -16.90 5.57
C ASN A 161 5.11 -16.96 5.43
N ALA A 162 5.75 -17.87 6.15
CA ALA A 162 7.22 -17.99 6.18
C ALA A 162 7.84 -18.37 4.82
N ASP A 163 7.02 -18.85 3.87
CA ASP A 163 7.49 -19.13 2.51
C ASP A 163 7.67 -17.85 1.68
N GLU A 164 7.08 -16.72 2.10
CA GLU A 164 7.12 -15.46 1.36
C GLU A 164 7.69 -14.30 2.19
N VAL A 165 7.37 -14.24 3.48
CA VAL A 165 7.71 -13.11 4.36
C VAL A 165 8.50 -13.60 5.57
N GLU A 166 9.69 -13.02 5.78
CA GLU A 166 10.54 -13.32 6.93
C GLU A 166 10.12 -12.52 8.17
N GLU A 167 9.81 -11.24 7.98
CA GLU A 167 9.36 -10.38 9.07
C GLU A 167 8.44 -9.26 8.58
N THR A 168 7.72 -8.67 9.52
CA THR A 168 6.99 -7.42 9.34
C THR A 168 7.44 -6.41 10.37
N PHE A 169 7.39 -5.14 10.00
CA PHE A 169 7.71 -4.04 10.91
C PHE A 169 6.93 -2.79 10.52
N GLU A 170 6.80 -1.88 11.46
CA GLU A 170 6.14 -0.60 11.20
C GLU A 170 7.19 0.53 11.23
N VAL A 171 7.05 1.46 10.29
CA VAL A 171 7.86 2.70 10.26
C VAL A 171 6.94 3.91 10.43
N PRO A 172 7.37 4.98 11.11
CA PRO A 172 6.58 6.20 11.17
C PRO A 172 6.24 6.71 9.75
N LEU A 173 4.97 7.07 9.53
CA LEU A 173 4.55 7.65 8.25
C LEU A 173 5.34 8.93 7.94
N SER A 174 5.64 9.73 8.97
CA SER A 174 6.45 10.94 8.86
C SER A 174 7.84 10.69 8.27
N PHE A 175 8.46 9.54 8.57
CA PHE A 175 9.75 9.14 7.99
C PHE A 175 9.64 8.89 6.48
N LEU A 176 8.58 8.24 6.03
CA LEU A 176 8.38 7.96 4.59
C LEU A 176 7.98 9.22 3.79
N MET A 177 7.30 10.16 4.45
CA MET A 177 6.84 11.40 3.81
C MET A 177 7.93 12.47 3.70
N ASN A 178 8.99 12.37 4.49
CA ASN A 178 10.11 13.31 4.52
C ASN A 178 11.43 12.55 4.40
N PRO A 179 11.71 11.91 3.25
CA PRO A 179 13.01 11.29 3.03
C PRO A 179 14.07 12.39 2.94
N ASP A 180 15.10 12.31 3.82
CA ASP A 180 16.27 13.19 3.79
C ASP A 180 17.13 12.98 2.52
#